data_e392eacb52cbd111f9c0b4b4c12546e1
#
_entry.id   e392eacb52cbd111f9c0b4b4c12546e1
#
_cell.length_a   1.000
_cell.length_b   1.000
_cell.length_c   1.000
_cell.angle_alpha   90.00
_cell.angle_beta   90.00
_cell.angle_gamma   90.00
#
_symmetry.space_group_name_H-M   'P 1'
#
loop_
_entity.id
_entity.type
_entity.pdbx_description
1 polymer ?
#
loop_
_entity_poly.entity_id
_entity_poly.type
_entity_poly.pdbx_seq_one_letter_code
_entity_poly.pdbx_strand_id
1 'polypeptide(L)'
;DVVKLCRKIRKDENNMITPVIVVSSNSSRMHRMEILNEAVEYFIKKPVDEGYLYYTVKNLTRLLAINRRVSPLTGLPGNVQIQAELKKHLMKQEEFSVMYLDLDNFKAYNDEYGFLKGDEVIKYTANVITKCIHNDFNQIGFVGHIGGDDFIAIVPYKDTEALCQQIIAR
;
A
#
# COMPACT_ATOMS: atom_id res chain seq x y z
N ASP A 1 -20.19 -26.88 7.25
CA ASP A 1 -20.75 -25.62 7.72
C ASP A 1 -19.89 -24.46 7.23
N VAL A 2 -20.47 -23.63 6.34
CA VAL A 2 -19.77 -22.51 5.66
C VAL A 2 -19.27 -21.48 6.69
N VAL A 3 -20.03 -21.18 7.71
CA VAL A 3 -19.69 -20.22 8.76
C VAL A 3 -18.43 -20.65 9.49
N LYS A 4 -18.31 -21.93 9.87
CA LYS A 4 -17.10 -22.48 10.51
C LYS A 4 -15.89 -22.41 9.58
N LEU A 5 -16.08 -22.64 8.28
CA LEU A 5 -15.00 -22.51 7.29
C LEU A 5 -14.53 -21.07 7.16
N CYS A 6 -15.42 -20.09 7.08
CA CYS A 6 -15.07 -18.67 7.04
C CYS A 6 -14.28 -18.26 8.28
N ARG A 7 -14.71 -18.66 9.48
CA ARG A 7 -13.95 -18.42 10.72
C ARG A 7 -12.54 -19.02 10.69
N LYS A 8 -12.41 -20.24 10.15
CA LYS A 8 -11.10 -20.88 10.01
C LYS A 8 -10.18 -20.11 9.08
N ILE A 9 -10.72 -19.65 7.92
CA ILE A 9 -9.97 -18.84 6.97
C ILE A 9 -9.49 -17.53 7.63
N ARG A 10 -10.35 -16.85 8.38
CA ARG A 10 -10.01 -15.57 9.03
C ARG A 10 -9.05 -15.71 10.21
N LYS A 11 -8.91 -16.89 10.80
CA LYS A 11 -7.91 -17.18 11.85
C LYS A 11 -6.54 -17.59 11.30
N ASP A 12 -6.44 -17.89 10.03
CA ASP A 12 -5.18 -18.23 9.37
C ASP A 12 -4.44 -16.95 9.00
N GLU A 13 -3.24 -16.74 9.56
CA GLU A 13 -2.43 -15.54 9.35
C GLU A 13 -2.15 -15.25 7.86
N ASN A 14 -2.00 -16.30 7.04
CA ASN A 14 -1.76 -16.16 5.61
C ASN A 14 -3.01 -15.76 4.80
N ASN A 15 -4.21 -16.01 5.35
CA ASN A 15 -5.50 -15.81 4.68
C ASN A 15 -6.39 -14.77 5.36
N MET A 16 -5.92 -14.10 6.42
CA MET A 16 -6.71 -13.15 7.20
C MET A 16 -7.29 -12.00 6.35
N ILE A 17 -6.54 -11.54 5.35
CA ILE A 17 -6.93 -10.45 4.44
C ILE A 17 -7.35 -10.94 3.05
N THR A 18 -7.35 -12.26 2.80
CA THR A 18 -7.76 -12.80 1.50
C THR A 18 -9.27 -12.63 1.32
N PRO A 19 -9.76 -12.00 0.22
CA PRO A 19 -11.19 -11.85 -0.01
C PRO A 19 -11.87 -13.19 -0.15
N VAL A 20 -13.02 -13.32 0.49
CA VAL A 20 -13.85 -14.52 0.46
C VAL A 20 -15.19 -14.19 -0.18
N ILE A 21 -15.55 -14.95 -1.21
CA ILE A 21 -16.88 -14.92 -1.83
C ILE A 21 -17.59 -16.23 -1.48
N VAL A 22 -18.73 -16.17 -0.83
CA VAL A 22 -19.54 -17.34 -0.54
C VAL A 22 -20.67 -17.47 -1.57
N VAL A 23 -20.75 -18.65 -2.18
CA VAL A 23 -21.83 -19.01 -3.14
C VAL A 23 -22.71 -20.05 -2.50
N SER A 24 -23.99 -19.76 -2.27
CA SER A 24 -24.93 -20.68 -1.59
C SER A 24 -26.31 -20.70 -2.21
N SER A 25 -26.97 -21.85 -2.15
CA SER A 25 -28.40 -21.99 -2.48
C SER A 25 -29.30 -21.50 -1.32
N ASN A 26 -28.84 -21.61 -0.08
CA ASN A 26 -29.55 -21.04 1.06
C ASN A 26 -29.35 -19.54 1.12
N SER A 27 -30.32 -18.79 0.64
CA SER A 27 -30.29 -17.30 0.61
C SER A 27 -31.23 -16.68 1.65
N SER A 28 -31.61 -17.42 2.70
CA SER A 28 -32.36 -16.83 3.80
C SER A 28 -31.62 -15.62 4.40
N ARG A 29 -32.36 -14.61 4.82
CA ARG A 29 -31.78 -13.38 5.38
C ARG A 29 -30.85 -13.69 6.57
N MET A 30 -31.27 -14.57 7.46
CA MET A 30 -30.48 -14.95 8.64
C MET A 30 -29.15 -15.59 8.23
N HIS A 31 -29.19 -16.60 7.37
CA HIS A 31 -28.00 -17.32 6.91
C HIS A 31 -27.00 -16.40 6.18
N ARG A 32 -27.51 -15.49 5.34
CA ARG A 32 -26.67 -14.51 4.65
C ARG A 32 -26.01 -13.54 5.63
N MET A 33 -26.76 -13.02 6.60
CA MET A 33 -26.20 -12.09 7.60
C MET A 33 -25.19 -12.77 8.51
N GLU A 34 -25.42 -14.04 8.89
CA GLU A 34 -24.47 -14.84 9.65
C GLU A 34 -23.14 -15.02 8.92
N ILE A 35 -23.17 -15.33 7.62
CA ILE A 35 -21.99 -15.47 6.78
C ILE A 35 -21.26 -14.13 6.62
N LEU A 36 -21.98 -13.05 6.30
CA LEU A 36 -21.38 -11.72 6.13
C LEU A 36 -20.75 -11.18 7.42
N ASN A 37 -21.28 -11.58 8.59
CA ASN A 37 -20.70 -11.23 9.87
C ASN A 37 -19.30 -11.86 10.14
N GLU A 38 -18.94 -12.90 9.37
CA GLU A 38 -17.61 -13.54 9.42
C GLU A 38 -16.58 -12.86 8.48
N ALA A 39 -16.74 -11.58 8.21
CA ALA A 39 -15.86 -10.80 7.32
C ALA A 39 -15.72 -11.41 5.92
N VAL A 40 -16.84 -11.85 5.34
CA VAL A 40 -16.96 -12.31 3.95
C VAL A 40 -17.32 -11.09 3.09
N GLU A 41 -16.57 -10.85 2.01
CA GLU A 41 -16.75 -9.66 1.18
C GLU A 41 -18.02 -9.72 0.32
N TYR A 42 -18.36 -10.92 -0.18
CA TYR A 42 -19.55 -11.08 -1.00
C TYR A 42 -20.28 -12.42 -0.74
N PHE A 43 -21.60 -12.32 -0.79
CA PHE A 43 -22.48 -13.49 -0.80
C PHE A 43 -23.26 -13.53 -2.12
N ILE A 44 -23.14 -14.62 -2.88
CA ILE A 44 -23.81 -14.83 -4.16
C ILE A 44 -24.80 -15.98 -4.03
N LYS A 45 -26.06 -15.74 -4.42
CA LYS A 45 -27.11 -16.77 -4.44
C LYS A 45 -26.96 -17.66 -5.68
N LYS A 46 -27.18 -18.96 -5.52
CA LYS A 46 -27.37 -19.88 -6.65
C LYS A 46 -28.79 -19.77 -7.22
N PRO A 47 -28.99 -19.93 -8.56
CA PRO A 47 -28.01 -20.18 -9.60
C PRO A 47 -27.09 -18.95 -9.79
N VAL A 48 -25.82 -19.19 -10.12
CA VAL A 48 -24.82 -18.13 -10.27
C VAL A 48 -24.95 -17.54 -11.66
N ASP A 49 -25.04 -16.21 -11.72
CA ASP A 49 -24.77 -15.46 -12.95
C ASP A 49 -23.25 -15.38 -13.15
N GLU A 50 -22.77 -15.99 -14.24
CA GLU A 50 -21.36 -16.08 -14.53
C GLU A 50 -20.71 -14.70 -14.75
N GLY A 51 -21.44 -13.79 -15.42
CA GLY A 51 -20.99 -12.41 -15.64
C GLY A 51 -20.85 -11.65 -14.33
N TYR A 52 -21.85 -11.77 -13.45
CA TYR A 52 -21.81 -11.13 -12.14
C TYR A 52 -20.65 -11.66 -11.27
N LEU A 53 -20.44 -12.98 -11.24
CA LEU A 53 -19.31 -13.58 -10.53
C LEU A 53 -17.98 -13.10 -11.10
N TYR A 54 -17.81 -13.12 -12.42
CA TYR A 54 -16.60 -12.67 -13.10
C TYR A 54 -16.25 -11.22 -12.74
N TYR A 55 -17.21 -10.29 -12.86
CA TYR A 55 -16.95 -8.88 -12.54
C TYR A 55 -16.74 -8.65 -11.05
N THR A 56 -17.40 -9.41 -10.17
CA THR A 56 -17.17 -9.35 -8.72
C THR A 56 -15.73 -9.73 -8.38
N VAL A 57 -15.24 -10.86 -8.89
CA VAL A 57 -13.86 -11.30 -8.70
C VAL A 57 -12.87 -10.29 -9.29
N LYS A 58 -13.11 -9.82 -10.52
CA LYS A 58 -12.27 -8.83 -11.20
C LYS A 58 -12.17 -7.52 -10.42
N ASN A 59 -13.27 -7.03 -9.87
CA ASN A 59 -13.27 -5.80 -9.07
C ASN A 59 -12.55 -5.98 -7.74
N LEU A 60 -12.75 -7.10 -7.04
CA LEU A 60 -12.03 -7.41 -5.80
C LEU A 60 -10.52 -7.50 -6.03
N THR A 61 -10.09 -8.21 -7.06
CA THR A 61 -8.66 -8.33 -7.39
C THR A 61 -8.05 -6.98 -7.77
N ARG A 62 -8.81 -6.11 -8.47
CA ARG A 62 -8.39 -4.74 -8.76
C ARG A 62 -8.24 -3.90 -7.51
N LEU A 63 -9.18 -3.96 -6.58
CA LEU A 63 -9.10 -3.23 -5.30
C LEU A 63 -7.90 -3.67 -4.46
N LEU A 64 -7.64 -4.97 -4.38
CA LEU A 64 -6.44 -5.50 -3.72
C LEU A 64 -5.14 -5.02 -4.38
N ALA A 65 -5.10 -5.00 -5.71
CA ALA A 65 -3.94 -4.52 -6.44
C ALA A 65 -3.70 -3.02 -6.21
N ILE A 66 -4.76 -2.22 -6.07
CA ILE A 66 -4.66 -0.78 -5.74
C ILE A 66 -4.13 -0.62 -4.32
N ASN A 67 -4.68 -1.34 -3.35
CA ASN A 67 -4.23 -1.27 -1.95
C ASN A 67 -2.78 -1.71 -1.74
N ARG A 68 -2.27 -2.64 -2.58
CA ARG A 68 -0.86 -3.06 -2.56
C ARG A 68 0.11 -2.08 -3.23
N ARG A 69 -0.40 -1.04 -3.89
CA ARG A 69 0.44 -0.05 -4.60
C ARG A 69 1.01 1.02 -3.69
N VAL A 70 0.41 1.24 -2.53
CA VAL A 70 0.84 2.26 -1.57
C VAL A 70 1.28 1.63 -0.26
N SER A 71 2.20 2.30 0.42
CA SER A 71 2.59 1.93 1.77
C SER A 71 1.42 2.15 2.74
N PRO A 72 0.99 1.14 3.52
CA PRO A 72 -0.10 1.30 4.48
C PRO A 72 0.23 2.26 5.61
N LEU A 73 1.52 2.45 5.93
CA LEU A 73 1.96 3.33 7.00
C LEU A 73 1.99 4.81 6.60
N THR A 74 2.53 5.10 5.40
CA THR A 74 2.76 6.49 4.95
C THR A 74 1.79 6.96 3.87
N GLY A 75 1.07 6.04 3.21
CA GLY A 75 0.25 6.34 2.04
C GLY A 75 1.06 6.64 0.77
N LEU A 76 2.38 6.66 0.85
CA LEU A 76 3.24 6.90 -0.31
C LEU A 76 3.23 5.72 -1.29
N PRO A 77 3.50 5.96 -2.58
CA PRO A 77 3.72 4.93 -3.57
C PRO A 77 4.69 3.84 -3.12
N GLY A 78 4.30 2.58 -3.27
CA GLY A 78 5.13 1.42 -2.95
C GLY A 78 5.91 0.89 -4.15
N ASN A 79 6.60 -0.24 -3.97
CA ASN A 79 7.54 -0.82 -4.93
C ASN A 79 7.02 -0.95 -6.36
N VAL A 80 5.73 -1.31 -6.55
CA VAL A 80 5.12 -1.44 -7.89
C VAL A 80 5.08 -0.09 -8.62
N GLN A 81 4.73 0.98 -7.92
CA GLN A 81 4.66 2.32 -8.49
C GLN A 81 6.05 2.92 -8.69
N ILE A 82 6.98 2.67 -7.76
CA ILE A 82 8.39 3.05 -7.87
C ILE A 82 8.99 2.48 -9.18
N GLN A 83 8.81 1.17 -9.42
CA GLN A 83 9.29 0.54 -10.63
C GLN A 83 8.66 1.10 -11.91
N ALA A 84 7.35 1.40 -11.86
CA ALA A 84 6.64 1.97 -13.00
C ALA A 84 7.16 3.38 -13.33
N GLU A 85 7.41 4.21 -12.32
CA GLU A 85 7.91 5.57 -12.50
C GLU A 85 9.36 5.57 -13.02
N LEU A 86 10.23 4.70 -12.49
CA LEU A 86 11.59 4.52 -13.01
C LEU A 86 11.58 4.13 -14.50
N LYS A 87 10.77 3.14 -14.87
CA LYS A 87 10.62 2.74 -16.29
C LYS A 87 10.16 3.89 -17.16
N LYS A 88 9.21 4.69 -16.71
CA LYS A 88 8.69 5.84 -17.43
C LYS A 88 9.80 6.86 -17.74
N HIS A 89 10.64 7.22 -16.75
CA HIS A 89 11.76 8.14 -16.95
C HIS A 89 12.82 7.56 -17.91
N LEU A 90 13.18 6.28 -17.74
CA LEU A 90 14.12 5.60 -18.64
C LEU A 90 13.63 5.56 -20.09
N MET A 91 12.32 5.33 -20.31
CA MET A 91 11.75 5.31 -21.67
C MET A 91 11.71 6.69 -22.32
N LYS A 92 11.60 7.76 -21.55
CA LYS A 92 11.58 9.14 -22.06
C LYS A 92 12.99 9.69 -22.35
N GLN A 93 14.03 9.01 -21.92
CA GLN A 93 15.43 9.47 -22.01
C GLN A 93 15.66 10.84 -21.36
N GLU A 94 14.89 11.16 -20.32
CA GLU A 94 15.04 12.38 -19.53
C GLU A 94 16.16 12.19 -18.50
N GLU A 95 16.95 13.26 -18.25
CA GLU A 95 17.91 13.26 -17.15
C GLU A 95 17.18 13.38 -15.82
N PHE A 96 17.35 12.40 -14.95
CA PHE A 96 16.77 12.36 -13.62
C PHE A 96 17.75 11.76 -12.60
N SER A 97 17.53 12.08 -11.35
CA SER A 97 18.23 11.46 -10.23
C SER A 97 17.29 10.57 -9.43
N VAL A 98 17.86 9.50 -8.92
CA VAL A 98 17.23 8.63 -7.93
C VAL A 98 17.93 8.86 -6.60
N MET A 99 17.19 9.39 -5.63
CA MET A 99 17.65 9.58 -4.26
C MET A 99 17.16 8.40 -3.42
N TYR A 100 18.06 7.72 -2.75
CA TYR A 100 17.74 6.71 -1.74
C TYR A 100 17.93 7.34 -0.37
N LEU A 101 16.91 7.28 0.47
CA LEU A 101 16.91 7.91 1.79
C LEU A 101 16.59 6.82 2.83
N ASP A 102 17.44 6.80 3.86
CA ASP A 102 17.39 5.83 4.96
C ASP A 102 17.58 6.59 6.29
N LEU A 103 16.94 6.13 7.36
CA LEU A 103 17.07 6.76 8.67
C LEU A 103 18.23 6.16 9.45
N ASP A 104 19.23 6.98 9.74
CA ASP A 104 20.37 6.55 10.54
C ASP A 104 19.96 6.03 11.92
N ASN A 105 20.47 4.86 12.28
CA ASN A 105 20.24 4.21 13.58
C ASN A 105 18.78 3.93 13.93
N PHE A 106 17.88 3.82 12.94
CA PHE A 106 16.45 3.62 13.17
C PHE A 106 16.13 2.36 14.01
N LYS A 107 16.90 1.28 13.82
CA LYS A 107 16.77 0.09 14.67
C LYS A 107 17.01 0.40 16.14
N ALA A 108 18.08 1.12 16.46
CA ALA A 108 18.39 1.49 17.85
C ALA A 108 17.31 2.41 18.43
N TYR A 109 16.75 3.30 17.63
CA TYR A 109 15.61 4.13 18.03
C TYR A 109 14.39 3.28 18.38
N ASN A 110 14.05 2.28 17.56
CA ASN A 110 12.95 1.36 17.84
C ASN A 110 13.17 0.50 19.09
N ASP A 111 14.41 0.06 19.31
CA ASP A 111 14.77 -0.73 20.51
C ASP A 111 14.61 0.11 21.79
N GLU A 112 14.89 1.41 21.74
CA GLU A 112 14.78 2.33 22.89
C GLU A 112 13.35 2.83 23.12
N TYR A 113 12.64 3.28 22.04
CA TYR A 113 11.35 3.97 22.15
C TYR A 113 10.13 3.16 21.72
N GLY A 114 10.36 2.00 21.12
CA GLY A 114 9.32 1.09 20.65
C GLY A 114 8.80 1.42 19.25
N PHE A 115 8.23 0.40 18.58
CA PHE A 115 7.79 0.47 17.18
C PHE A 115 6.74 1.54 16.90
N LEU A 116 5.85 1.84 17.86
CA LEU A 116 4.85 2.90 17.66
C LEU A 116 5.48 4.28 17.49
N LYS A 117 6.56 4.54 18.20
CA LYS A 117 7.34 5.78 18.04
C LYS A 117 8.14 5.77 16.74
N GLY A 118 8.68 4.62 16.34
CA GLY A 118 9.29 4.45 15.03
C GLY A 118 8.32 4.75 13.89
N ASP A 119 7.08 4.27 13.97
CA ASP A 119 6.05 4.56 12.98
C ASP A 119 5.72 6.08 12.88
N GLU A 120 5.74 6.81 14.00
CA GLU A 120 5.59 8.27 14.00
C GLU A 120 6.76 8.95 13.26
N VAL A 121 7.99 8.49 13.49
CA VAL A 121 9.19 9.00 12.81
C VAL A 121 9.12 8.72 11.31
N ILE A 122 8.78 7.50 10.89
CA ILE A 122 8.61 7.15 9.48
C ILE A 122 7.57 8.07 8.80
N LYS A 123 6.42 8.31 9.44
CA LYS A 123 5.38 9.22 8.93
C LYS A 123 5.87 10.66 8.84
N TYR A 124 6.61 11.11 9.84
CA TYR A 124 7.20 12.45 9.85
C TYR A 124 8.20 12.60 8.68
N THR A 125 9.13 11.65 8.53
CA THR A 125 10.11 11.62 7.43
C THR A 125 9.44 11.63 6.05
N ALA A 126 8.40 10.81 5.85
CA ALA A 126 7.60 10.81 4.63
C ALA A 126 7.02 12.20 4.31
N ASN A 127 6.48 12.89 5.34
CA ASN A 127 5.96 14.24 5.20
C ASN A 127 7.04 15.27 4.88
N VAL A 128 8.22 15.17 5.52
CA VAL A 128 9.36 16.07 5.25
C VAL A 128 9.81 15.94 3.79
N ILE A 129 10.08 14.70 3.35
CA ILE A 129 10.51 14.43 1.96
C ILE A 129 9.48 14.97 0.97
N THR A 130 8.21 14.66 1.19
CA THR A 130 7.11 15.11 0.31
C THR A 130 7.02 16.64 0.24
N LYS A 131 7.12 17.33 1.37
CA LYS A 131 7.07 18.79 1.42
C LYS A 131 8.27 19.42 0.71
N CYS A 132 9.48 18.92 0.93
CA CYS A 132 10.67 19.41 0.24
C CYS A 132 10.52 19.30 -1.28
N ILE A 133 10.03 18.17 -1.77
CA ILE A 133 9.92 17.92 -3.21
C ILE A 133 8.76 18.69 -3.84
N HIS A 134 7.58 18.70 -3.23
CA HIS A 134 6.38 19.27 -3.89
C HIS A 134 6.11 20.73 -3.57
N ASN A 135 6.42 21.20 -2.36
CA ASN A 135 6.05 22.55 -1.95
C ASN A 135 7.20 23.57 -2.08
N ASP A 136 8.41 23.19 -1.66
CA ASP A 136 9.49 24.18 -1.53
C ASP A 136 10.23 24.43 -2.86
N PHE A 137 10.23 23.43 -3.76
CA PHE A 137 10.88 23.55 -5.06
C PHE A 137 9.91 23.66 -6.24
N ASN A 138 8.62 23.67 -5.98
CA ASN A 138 7.58 23.70 -7.04
C ASN A 138 7.81 22.59 -8.09
N GLN A 139 8.29 21.42 -7.64
CA GLN A 139 8.86 20.42 -8.53
C GLN A 139 7.95 19.23 -8.77
N ILE A 140 8.06 18.75 -9.99
CA ILE A 140 7.47 17.50 -10.44
C ILE A 140 8.43 16.37 -10.06
N GLY A 141 8.40 15.97 -8.77
CA GLY A 141 9.14 14.81 -8.28
C GLY A 141 8.20 13.69 -7.84
N PHE A 142 8.73 12.48 -7.79
CA PHE A 142 8.03 11.30 -7.27
C PHE A 142 8.67 10.89 -5.95
N VAL A 143 7.85 10.55 -4.96
CA VAL A 143 8.29 10.00 -3.66
C VAL A 143 7.65 8.64 -3.47
N GLY A 144 8.46 7.67 -3.06
CA GLY A 144 8.00 6.32 -2.75
C GLY A 144 8.53 5.83 -1.41
N HIS A 145 7.83 4.89 -0.80
CA HIS A 145 8.23 4.20 0.41
C HIS A 145 8.47 2.72 0.10
N ILE A 146 9.72 2.28 0.24
CA ILE A 146 10.14 0.92 -0.09
C ILE A 146 9.69 -0.04 1.01
N GLY A 147 9.90 0.35 2.26
CA GLY A 147 9.52 -0.40 3.46
C GLY A 147 10.43 -0.08 4.64
N GLY A 148 9.94 -0.26 5.87
CA GLY A 148 10.69 0.12 7.06
C GLY A 148 11.00 1.61 7.07
N ASP A 149 12.28 1.96 7.17
CA ASP A 149 12.84 3.31 7.16
C ASP A 149 13.35 3.77 5.78
N ASP A 150 13.19 2.92 4.74
CA ASP A 150 13.70 3.16 3.38
C ASP A 150 12.72 3.93 2.50
N PHE A 151 13.18 5.06 1.95
CA PHE A 151 12.45 5.87 0.99
C PHE A 151 13.21 6.02 -0.32
N ILE A 152 12.48 6.37 -1.38
CA ILE A 152 13.05 6.71 -2.66
C ILE A 152 12.40 7.97 -3.19
N ALA A 153 13.21 8.85 -3.80
CA ALA A 153 12.70 9.97 -4.56
C ALA A 153 13.30 9.99 -5.95
N ILE A 154 12.47 10.34 -6.95
CA ILE A 154 12.89 10.50 -8.34
C ILE A 154 12.63 11.97 -8.69
N VAL A 155 13.69 12.69 -9.00
CA VAL A 155 13.66 14.15 -9.18
C VAL A 155 14.48 14.56 -10.41
N PRO A 156 14.26 15.76 -10.98
CA PRO A 156 15.13 16.30 -12.03
C PRO A 156 16.58 16.38 -11.56
N TYR A 157 17.52 15.98 -12.39
CA TYR A 157 18.95 15.90 -12.07
C TYR A 157 19.53 17.19 -11.47
N LYS A 158 19.18 18.35 -12.04
CA LYS A 158 19.72 19.67 -11.68
C LYS A 158 19.46 20.11 -10.24
N ASP A 159 18.42 19.52 -9.60
CA ASP A 159 17.93 19.98 -8.29
C ASP A 159 18.30 19.02 -7.16
N THR A 160 18.99 17.93 -7.46
CA THR A 160 19.27 16.81 -6.54
C THR A 160 20.05 17.25 -5.30
N GLU A 161 21.15 18.00 -5.47
CA GLU A 161 22.04 18.38 -4.37
C GLU A 161 21.34 19.34 -3.40
N ALA A 162 20.64 20.34 -3.92
CA ALA A 162 19.89 21.29 -3.10
C ALA A 162 18.77 20.60 -2.30
N LEU A 163 18.07 19.63 -2.92
CA LEU A 163 17.04 18.82 -2.26
C LEU A 163 17.63 17.94 -1.15
N CYS A 164 18.76 17.28 -1.39
CA CYS A 164 19.43 16.49 -0.36
C CYS A 164 19.77 17.33 0.87
N GLN A 165 20.40 18.48 0.66
CA GLN A 165 20.76 19.39 1.77
C GLN A 165 19.53 19.86 2.54
N GLN A 166 18.43 20.17 1.85
CA GLN A 166 17.22 20.64 2.50
C GLN A 166 16.50 19.52 3.28
N ILE A 167 16.50 18.29 2.79
CA ILE A 167 15.89 17.15 3.49
C ILE A 167 16.70 16.85 4.77
N ILE A 168 18.03 16.81 4.69
CA ILE A 168 18.91 16.52 5.83
C ILE A 168 18.83 17.62 6.92
N ALA A 169 18.56 18.86 6.54
CA ALA A 169 18.48 20.00 7.48
C ALA A 169 17.16 20.06 8.29
N ARG A 170 16.20 19.18 8.04
CA ARG A 170 14.86 19.15 8.68
C ARG A 170 14.63 17.95 9.56
#